data_cec5e0ba573b093c76e7a3525f72b432
#
_entry.id   cec5e0ba573b093c76e7a3525f72b432
#
_cell.length_a   1.000
_cell.length_b   1.000
_cell.length_c   1.000
_cell.angle_alpha   90.00
_cell.angle_beta   90.00
_cell.angle_gamma   90.00
#
_symmetry.space_group_name_H-M   'P 1'
#
loop_
_entity.id
_entity.type
_entity.pdbx_description
1 polymer ?
#
loop_
_entity_poly.entity_id
_entity_poly.type
_entity_poly.pdbx_seq_one_letter_code
_entity_poly.pdbx_strand_id
1 'polypeptide(L)'
;RGLGDVYKRQVYDEFSTYIGAEISKRRGNILTYNARGELCVVGDDIGEFRATGNLQTKFKLLKKDATISAEGYIKNVTPSFYMRHFHSRYFWWDNRDMNMIQQIYAGAKINLESTRTQLSAGIESIQNYVFFNKQGMPEQKNGNLQVINARIKQDVMYRAFGWENEVAYQLSSDKSVLPLPQISLYTNMYLKFKVAKVLMVQLGANMYYNTSYYAPYYEPATQQFQVQDEVKVGNFPLVNAYVNFHLKQARFFVMGYNLGSKFVNPNYFSLAHYPLDPFVLKMGVAVTFNN
;
A
#
# COMPACT_ATOMS: atom_id res chain seq x y z
N ARG A 1 32.43 12.71 -41.96
CA ARG A 1 31.77 13.73 -41.11
C ARG A 1 31.62 13.15 -39.73
N GLY A 2 32.31 13.79 -38.77
CA GLY A 2 32.55 13.23 -37.44
C GLY A 2 31.31 13.05 -36.60
N LEU A 3 31.29 11.96 -35.94
CA LEU A 3 30.50 11.66 -34.73
C LEU A 3 31.06 12.54 -33.58
N GLY A 4 30.62 13.79 -33.56
CA GLY A 4 31.00 14.77 -32.55
C GLY A 4 29.84 15.31 -31.76
N ASP A 5 28.81 14.49 -31.53
CA ASP A 5 27.85 14.80 -30.48
C ASP A 5 28.44 14.37 -29.14
N VAL A 6 29.24 15.27 -28.61
CA VAL A 6 29.67 15.28 -27.24
C VAL A 6 28.40 15.18 -26.39
N TYR A 7 28.16 14.05 -25.72
CA TYR A 7 27.21 13.95 -24.67
C TYR A 7 27.50 15.06 -23.66
N LYS A 8 26.73 16.13 -23.73
CA LYS A 8 26.79 17.18 -22.71
C LYS A 8 26.30 16.52 -21.45
N ARG A 9 27.23 16.20 -20.55
CA ARG A 9 26.92 15.73 -19.20
C ARG A 9 26.13 16.84 -18.54
N GLN A 10 24.82 16.64 -18.37
CA GLN A 10 24.01 17.56 -17.62
C GLN A 10 24.35 17.30 -16.14
N VAL A 11 24.77 18.33 -15.44
CA VAL A 11 25.01 18.31 -14.01
C VAL A 11 23.86 19.09 -13.37
N TYR A 12 23.18 18.47 -12.44
CA TYR A 12 22.14 19.10 -11.64
C TYR A 12 22.63 19.14 -10.20
N ASP A 13 22.65 20.34 -9.63
CA ASP A 13 22.87 20.55 -8.20
C ASP A 13 21.59 21.15 -7.63
N GLU A 14 20.98 20.47 -6.66
CA GLU A 14 19.81 20.95 -5.94
C GLU A 14 20.16 21.08 -4.46
N PHE A 15 19.83 22.21 -3.88
CA PHE A 15 20.07 22.51 -2.48
C PHE A 15 18.81 23.10 -1.85
N SER A 16 18.37 22.55 -0.72
CA SER A 16 17.21 23.03 0.01
C SER A 16 17.41 22.96 1.52
N THR A 17 17.00 23.99 2.22
CA THR A 17 17.05 24.06 3.68
C THR A 17 15.65 24.13 4.26
N TYR A 18 15.39 23.25 5.22
CA TYR A 18 14.08 23.15 5.89
C TYR A 18 14.20 23.53 7.35
N ILE A 19 13.16 24.23 7.83
CA ILE A 19 12.93 24.48 9.26
C ILE A 19 11.68 23.71 9.67
N GLY A 20 11.75 23.00 10.80
CA GLY A 20 10.61 22.24 11.31
C GLY A 20 10.48 22.28 12.82
N ALA A 21 9.26 21.99 13.28
CA ALA A 21 8.94 21.87 14.68
C ALA A 21 8.00 20.68 14.92
N GLU A 22 8.10 20.08 16.10
CA GLU A 22 7.23 18.99 16.54
C GLU A 22 6.72 19.25 17.96
N ILE A 23 5.42 19.04 18.16
CA ILE A 23 4.77 19.05 19.47
C ILE A 23 4.16 17.67 19.67
N SER A 24 4.52 16.98 20.74
CA SER A 24 3.99 15.65 21.00
C SER A 24 3.71 15.39 22.47
N LYS A 25 2.61 14.67 22.72
CA LYS A 25 2.30 14.05 24.02
C LYS A 25 2.25 12.55 23.83
N ARG A 26 3.35 11.87 24.09
CA ARG A 26 3.52 10.43 23.85
C ARG A 26 3.06 9.56 25.02
N ARG A 27 2.90 10.15 26.22
CA ARG A 27 2.45 9.44 27.42
C ARG A 27 1.14 10.02 27.93
N GLY A 28 0.20 9.17 28.26
CA GLY A 28 -1.11 9.53 28.79
C GLY A 28 -2.08 8.36 28.70
N ASN A 29 -2.95 8.24 29.69
CA ASN A 29 -3.91 7.11 29.74
C ASN A 29 -5.12 7.34 28.84
N ILE A 30 -5.41 8.59 28.49
CA ILE A 30 -6.62 8.96 27.75
C ILE A 30 -6.27 9.53 26.38
N LEU A 31 -5.36 10.50 26.32
CA LEU A 31 -5.08 11.24 25.08
C LEU A 31 -3.57 11.30 24.81
N THR A 32 -3.20 10.90 23.61
CA THR A 32 -1.87 11.13 23.02
C THR A 32 -2.02 11.86 21.68
N TYR A 33 -1.06 12.71 21.36
CA TYR A 33 -1.04 13.42 20.10
C TYR A 33 0.39 13.69 19.62
N ASN A 34 0.51 13.91 18.34
CA ASN A 34 1.73 14.40 17.70
C ASN A 34 1.32 15.34 16.57
N ALA A 35 1.96 16.49 16.51
CA ALA A 35 1.85 17.42 15.40
C ALA A 35 3.25 17.85 14.99
N ARG A 36 3.56 17.76 13.71
CA ARG A 36 4.85 18.13 13.12
C ARG A 36 4.61 19.00 11.89
N GLY A 37 5.39 20.07 11.79
CA GLY A 37 5.43 20.94 10.61
C GLY A 37 6.86 21.17 10.15
N GLU A 38 7.06 21.26 8.84
CA GLU A 38 8.31 21.65 8.22
C GLU A 38 8.04 22.50 6.98
N LEU A 39 8.94 23.44 6.71
CA LEU A 39 8.86 24.40 5.62
C LEU A 39 10.25 24.57 5.00
N CYS A 40 10.33 24.56 3.67
CA CYS A 40 11.54 24.93 2.95
C CYS A 40 11.67 26.46 2.97
N VAL A 41 12.82 26.95 3.47
CA VAL A 41 13.08 28.40 3.64
C VAL A 41 14.11 28.93 2.64
N VAL A 42 14.98 28.07 2.11
CA VAL A 42 16.02 28.43 1.16
C VAL A 42 16.24 27.28 0.19
N GLY A 43 16.46 27.60 -1.07
CA GLY A 43 16.89 26.63 -2.10
C GLY A 43 15.83 26.37 -3.16
N ASP A 44 16.03 25.28 -3.89
CA ASP A 44 15.26 24.94 -5.08
C ASP A 44 13.81 24.55 -4.77
N ASP A 45 13.55 24.06 -3.55
CA ASP A 45 12.24 23.65 -3.09
C ASP A 45 11.50 24.73 -2.28
N ILE A 46 11.84 26.01 -2.45
CA ILE A 46 11.12 27.12 -1.80
C ILE A 46 9.62 27.01 -2.09
N GLY A 47 8.79 27.05 -1.01
CA GLY A 47 7.35 26.85 -1.08
C GLY A 47 6.90 25.43 -0.72
N GLU A 48 7.83 24.48 -0.59
CA GLU A 48 7.50 23.19 0.02
C GLU A 48 7.19 23.35 1.49
N PHE A 49 6.12 22.72 1.89
CA PHE A 49 5.80 22.53 3.31
C PHE A 49 5.12 21.20 3.55
N ARG A 50 5.25 20.71 4.76
CA ARG A 50 4.57 19.50 5.24
C ARG A 50 4.10 19.74 6.66
N ALA A 51 2.82 19.51 6.90
CA ALA A 51 2.24 19.49 8.23
C ALA A 51 1.50 18.17 8.42
N THR A 52 1.79 17.49 9.52
CA THR A 52 1.17 16.21 9.86
C THR A 52 0.64 16.28 11.29
N GLY A 53 -0.49 15.65 11.53
CA GLY A 53 -1.08 15.56 12.85
C GLY A 53 -1.71 14.19 13.08
N ASN A 54 -1.54 13.66 14.28
CA ASN A 54 -2.28 12.51 14.74
C ASN A 54 -2.75 12.72 16.17
N LEU A 55 -3.92 12.17 16.46
CA LEU A 55 -4.58 12.22 17.74
C LEU A 55 -5.09 10.82 18.06
N GLN A 56 -4.84 10.33 19.27
CA GLN A 56 -5.34 9.03 19.70
C GLN A 56 -5.93 9.15 21.10
N THR A 57 -7.14 8.64 21.25
CA THR A 57 -7.79 8.52 22.56
C THR A 57 -8.08 7.07 22.89
N LYS A 58 -7.90 6.71 24.17
CA LYS A 58 -8.20 5.39 24.71
C LYS A 58 -9.35 5.50 25.68
N PHE A 59 -10.28 4.58 25.59
CA PHE A 59 -11.41 4.47 26.50
C PHE A 59 -11.78 3.00 26.70
N LYS A 60 -12.63 2.72 27.69
CA LYS A 60 -13.10 1.36 27.92
C LYS A 60 -14.49 1.16 27.34
N LEU A 61 -14.63 0.16 26.48
CA LEU A 61 -15.90 -0.31 25.96
C LEU A 61 -16.12 -1.77 26.35
N LEU A 62 -17.23 -2.07 27.01
CA LEU A 62 -17.54 -3.44 27.50
C LEU A 62 -16.39 -4.02 28.37
N LYS A 63 -15.80 -3.20 29.25
CA LYS A 63 -14.66 -3.52 30.15
C LYS A 63 -13.34 -3.86 29.44
N LYS A 64 -13.25 -3.69 28.13
CA LYS A 64 -12.01 -3.85 27.34
C LYS A 64 -11.61 -2.53 26.72
N ASP A 65 -10.35 -2.43 26.34
CA ASP A 65 -9.81 -1.23 25.75
C ASP A 65 -10.36 -1.03 24.33
N ALA A 66 -10.69 0.21 24.05
CA ALA A 66 -11.05 0.71 22.74
C ALA A 66 -10.22 1.95 22.44
N THR A 67 -9.84 2.11 21.19
CA THR A 67 -9.03 3.24 20.75
C THR A 67 -9.66 3.90 19.54
N ILE A 68 -9.77 5.22 19.58
CA ILE A 68 -10.08 6.03 18.40
C ILE A 68 -8.84 6.85 18.08
N SER A 69 -8.43 6.83 16.82
CA SER A 69 -7.37 7.69 16.32
C SER A 69 -7.84 8.47 15.09
N ALA A 70 -7.39 9.71 15.00
CA ALA A 70 -7.54 10.54 13.81
C ALA A 70 -6.16 10.98 13.36
N GLU A 71 -5.95 11.00 12.06
CA GLU A 71 -4.71 11.44 11.43
C GLU A 71 -5.00 12.32 10.24
N GLY A 72 -4.10 13.24 9.97
CA GLY A 72 -4.20 14.08 8.80
C GLY A 72 -2.87 14.69 8.42
N TYR A 73 -2.78 15.09 7.18
CA TYR A 73 -1.65 15.87 6.70
C TYR A 73 -2.06 16.82 5.59
N ILE A 74 -1.27 17.87 5.49
CA ILE A 74 -1.23 18.75 4.33
C ILE A 74 0.22 18.87 3.87
N LYS A 75 0.45 18.70 2.57
CA LYS A 75 1.77 18.75 1.95
C LYS A 75 1.67 19.56 0.66
N ASN A 76 2.69 20.35 0.42
CA ASN A 76 2.95 20.98 -0.87
C ASN A 76 4.39 20.65 -1.23
N VAL A 77 4.60 19.80 -2.23
CA VAL A 77 5.92 19.22 -2.51
C VAL A 77 6.24 19.29 -3.99
N THR A 78 7.47 19.59 -4.31
CA THR A 78 8.00 19.51 -5.68
C THR A 78 7.96 18.07 -6.16
N PRO A 79 7.55 17.80 -7.41
CA PRO A 79 7.69 16.47 -8.00
C PRO A 79 9.15 16.01 -7.92
N SER A 80 9.36 14.72 -7.66
CA SER A 80 10.71 14.17 -7.49
C SER A 80 11.60 14.48 -8.70
N PHE A 81 12.91 14.58 -8.48
CA PHE A 81 13.89 14.80 -9.54
C PHE A 81 13.67 13.88 -10.75
N TYR A 82 13.40 12.60 -10.48
CA TYR A 82 13.14 11.62 -11.54
C TYR A 82 11.91 11.96 -12.41
N MET A 83 10.84 12.50 -11.83
CA MET A 83 9.66 12.94 -12.58
C MET A 83 9.93 14.19 -13.43
N ARG A 84 10.88 15.02 -13.00
CA ARG A 84 11.26 16.25 -13.70
C ARG A 84 12.33 16.02 -14.76
N HIS A 85 13.31 15.15 -14.47
CA HIS A 85 14.47 14.95 -15.34
C HIS A 85 14.83 13.48 -15.48
N PHE A 86 14.85 13.01 -16.70
CA PHE A 86 15.34 11.67 -17.03
C PHE A 86 15.84 11.61 -18.46
N HIS A 87 16.96 10.94 -18.67
CA HIS A 87 17.53 10.74 -19.98
C HIS A 87 18.09 9.32 -20.11
N SER A 88 17.50 8.55 -21.01
CA SER A 88 18.00 7.25 -21.41
C SER A 88 17.97 7.11 -22.93
N ARG A 89 18.33 5.95 -23.45
CA ARG A 89 18.30 5.69 -24.89
C ARG A 89 16.90 5.75 -25.50
N TYR A 90 15.87 5.37 -24.72
CA TYR A 90 14.51 5.20 -25.23
C TYR A 90 13.52 6.19 -24.63
N PHE A 91 13.82 6.73 -23.47
CA PHE A 91 12.97 7.67 -22.76
C PHE A 91 13.77 8.90 -22.39
N TRP A 92 13.18 10.05 -22.65
CA TRP A 92 13.77 11.35 -22.32
C TRP A 92 12.67 12.34 -21.97
N TRP A 93 12.80 12.99 -20.81
CA TRP A 93 11.96 14.10 -20.43
C TRP A 93 12.71 15.14 -19.60
N ASP A 94 12.27 16.38 -19.72
CA ASP A 94 12.76 17.56 -18.98
C ASP A 94 11.56 18.44 -18.63
N ASN A 95 10.88 18.12 -17.51
CA ASN A 95 9.61 18.70 -17.06
C ASN A 95 9.85 19.71 -15.94
N ARG A 96 10.63 20.76 -16.19
CA ARG A 96 10.98 21.79 -15.19
C ARG A 96 9.79 22.61 -14.71
N ASP A 97 8.77 22.72 -15.55
CA ASP A 97 7.59 23.56 -15.31
C ASP A 97 6.46 22.83 -14.56
N MET A 98 6.73 21.64 -14.03
CA MET A 98 5.74 20.94 -13.21
C MET A 98 5.42 21.73 -11.95
N ASN A 99 4.13 21.92 -11.69
CA ASN A 99 3.65 22.52 -10.45
C ASN A 99 3.90 21.63 -9.24
N MET A 100 4.02 22.23 -8.07
CA MET A 100 4.06 21.48 -6.82
C MET A 100 2.78 20.65 -6.64
N ILE A 101 2.96 19.45 -6.10
CA ILE A 101 1.88 18.54 -5.77
C ILE A 101 1.34 18.92 -4.40
N GLN A 102 0.07 19.32 -4.34
CA GLN A 102 -0.60 19.57 -3.07
C GLN A 102 -1.43 18.36 -2.66
N GLN A 103 -1.21 17.87 -1.44
CA GLN A 103 -1.92 16.71 -0.88
C GLN A 103 -2.54 17.10 0.46
N ILE A 104 -3.81 16.79 0.62
CA ILE A 104 -4.56 16.96 1.87
C ILE A 104 -5.22 15.62 2.19
N TYR A 105 -4.92 15.07 3.35
CA TYR A 105 -5.50 13.81 3.83
C TYR A 105 -6.14 14.00 5.20
N ALA A 106 -7.27 13.35 5.38
CA ALA A 106 -7.90 13.19 6.69
C ALA A 106 -8.42 11.76 6.83
N GLY A 107 -8.10 11.13 7.95
CA GLY A 107 -8.51 9.75 8.23
C GLY A 107 -8.81 9.52 9.70
N ALA A 108 -9.62 8.51 9.95
CA ALA A 108 -9.95 8.04 11.29
C ALA A 108 -9.90 6.51 11.37
N LYS A 109 -9.56 6.00 12.54
CA LYS A 109 -9.48 4.57 12.84
C LYS A 109 -10.04 4.28 14.21
N ILE A 110 -10.88 3.26 14.29
CA ILE A 110 -11.45 2.73 15.53
C ILE A 110 -10.94 1.30 15.70
N ASN A 111 -10.38 1.00 16.86
CA ASN A 111 -9.97 -0.34 17.23
C ASN A 111 -10.73 -0.79 18.48
N LEU A 112 -11.46 -1.88 18.37
CA LEU A 112 -12.28 -2.48 19.42
C LEU A 112 -11.66 -3.82 19.83
N GLU A 113 -10.93 -3.86 20.93
CA GLU A 113 -10.29 -5.10 21.40
C GLU A 113 -11.32 -6.16 21.86
N SER A 114 -12.49 -5.71 22.31
CA SER A 114 -13.55 -6.61 22.77
C SER A 114 -14.05 -7.54 21.70
N THR A 115 -14.22 -7.03 20.49
CA THR A 115 -14.74 -7.74 19.31
C THR A 115 -13.65 -8.08 18.30
N ARG A 116 -12.40 -7.61 18.52
CA ARG A 116 -11.29 -7.72 17.54
C ARG A 116 -11.65 -7.09 16.21
N THR A 117 -12.34 -5.97 16.27
CA THR A 117 -12.80 -5.21 15.11
C THR A 117 -11.93 -3.97 14.93
N GLN A 118 -11.50 -3.71 13.72
CA GLN A 118 -10.84 -2.48 13.36
C GLN A 118 -11.57 -1.87 12.15
N LEU A 119 -11.96 -0.62 12.29
CA LEU A 119 -12.57 0.18 11.24
C LEU A 119 -11.65 1.35 10.94
N SER A 120 -11.46 1.65 9.67
CA SER A 120 -10.75 2.87 9.26
C SER A 120 -11.40 3.45 8.01
N ALA A 121 -11.39 4.77 7.91
CA ALA A 121 -11.82 5.49 6.73
C ALA A 121 -10.97 6.74 6.55
N GLY A 122 -10.75 7.15 5.31
CA GLY A 122 -9.98 8.33 4.97
C GLY A 122 -10.36 8.89 3.61
N ILE A 123 -10.07 10.16 3.46
CA ILE A 123 -10.20 10.88 2.20
C ILE A 123 -8.91 11.63 1.93
N GLU A 124 -8.45 11.57 0.70
CA GLU A 124 -7.29 12.30 0.21
C GLU A 124 -7.69 13.13 -1.00
N SER A 125 -7.20 14.35 -1.04
CA SER A 125 -7.34 15.30 -2.14
C SER A 125 -5.95 15.64 -2.63
N ILE A 126 -5.67 15.38 -3.92
CA ILE A 126 -4.36 15.60 -4.55
C ILE A 126 -4.55 16.54 -5.72
N GLN A 127 -3.96 17.70 -5.65
CA GLN A 127 -3.88 18.63 -6.77
C GLN A 127 -2.54 18.46 -7.49
N ASN A 128 -2.54 18.58 -8.80
CA ASN A 128 -1.35 18.41 -9.64
C ASN A 128 -0.70 17.02 -9.48
N TYR A 129 -1.52 15.98 -9.38
CA TYR A 129 -1.02 14.61 -9.28
C TYR A 129 -0.16 14.23 -10.48
N VAL A 130 1.03 13.68 -10.25
CA VAL A 130 1.94 13.21 -11.29
C VAL A 130 1.82 11.71 -11.44
N PHE A 131 1.67 11.25 -12.67
CA PHE A 131 1.55 9.84 -13.02
C PHE A 131 2.29 9.56 -14.33
N PHE A 132 2.59 8.31 -14.61
CA PHE A 132 3.12 7.90 -15.91
C PHE A 132 1.95 7.55 -16.84
N ASN A 133 1.87 8.26 -17.95
CA ASN A 133 0.84 8.06 -18.96
C ASN A 133 1.08 6.76 -19.77
N LYS A 134 0.19 6.44 -20.71
CA LYS A 134 0.25 5.22 -21.52
C LYS A 134 1.53 5.09 -22.37
N GLN A 135 2.23 6.18 -22.60
CA GLN A 135 3.49 6.23 -23.34
C GLN A 135 4.71 6.07 -22.42
N GLY A 136 4.51 5.87 -21.11
CA GLY A 136 5.59 5.76 -20.13
C GLY A 136 6.26 7.09 -19.80
N MET A 137 5.61 8.22 -20.10
CA MET A 137 6.10 9.56 -19.81
C MET A 137 5.39 10.14 -18.58
N PRO A 138 6.11 10.86 -17.69
CA PRO A 138 5.48 11.54 -16.57
C PRO A 138 4.58 12.67 -17.07
N GLU A 139 3.37 12.70 -16.56
CA GLU A 139 2.34 13.67 -16.87
C GLU A 139 1.71 14.18 -15.59
N GLN A 140 1.36 15.46 -15.55
CA GLN A 140 0.71 16.07 -14.41
C GLN A 140 -0.77 16.29 -14.69
N LYS A 141 -1.62 15.71 -13.84
CA LYS A 141 -3.07 15.86 -13.95
C LYS A 141 -3.48 17.31 -13.66
N ASN A 142 -4.22 17.91 -14.56
CA ASN A 142 -4.90 19.16 -14.31
C ASN A 142 -6.08 18.95 -13.34
N GLY A 143 -6.16 19.80 -12.30
CA GLY A 143 -7.22 19.78 -11.32
C GLY A 143 -7.00 18.78 -10.19
N ASN A 144 -8.06 18.52 -9.44
CA ASN A 144 -8.03 17.75 -8.21
C ASN A 144 -8.35 16.26 -8.45
N LEU A 145 -7.58 15.39 -7.82
CA LEU A 145 -7.83 13.96 -7.72
C LEU A 145 -8.27 13.64 -6.29
N GLN A 146 -9.45 13.06 -6.12
CA GLN A 146 -9.93 12.62 -4.83
C GLN A 146 -9.86 11.11 -4.70
N VAL A 147 -9.38 10.63 -3.56
CA VAL A 147 -9.35 9.22 -3.20
C VAL A 147 -10.06 9.02 -1.88
N ILE A 148 -11.04 8.13 -1.87
CA ILE A 148 -11.73 7.71 -0.65
C ILE A 148 -11.34 6.27 -0.37
N ASN A 149 -11.04 5.96 0.88
CA ASN A 149 -10.80 4.61 1.33
C ASN A 149 -11.59 4.31 2.61
N ALA A 150 -12.06 3.08 2.73
CA ALA A 150 -12.65 2.55 3.95
C ALA A 150 -12.21 1.10 4.11
N ARG A 151 -11.91 0.68 5.33
CA ARG A 151 -11.43 -0.67 5.63
C ARG A 151 -12.06 -1.19 6.91
N ILE A 152 -12.51 -2.41 6.85
CA ILE A 152 -12.95 -3.18 8.01
C ILE A 152 -12.07 -4.42 8.15
N LYS A 153 -11.54 -4.64 9.34
CA LYS A 153 -10.88 -5.87 9.73
C LYS A 153 -11.64 -6.47 10.90
N GLN A 154 -11.96 -7.76 10.79
CA GLN A 154 -12.69 -8.51 11.80
C GLN A 154 -12.09 -9.87 12.00
N ASP A 155 -11.63 -10.15 13.21
CA ASP A 155 -11.12 -11.46 13.59
C ASP A 155 -12.11 -12.14 14.55
N VAL A 156 -12.51 -13.36 14.21
CA VAL A 156 -13.34 -14.21 15.04
C VAL A 156 -12.50 -15.38 15.54
N MET A 157 -12.51 -15.63 16.84
CA MET A 157 -11.82 -16.79 17.42
C MET A 157 -12.75 -17.54 18.36
N TYR A 158 -12.90 -18.82 18.09
CA TYR A 158 -13.67 -19.72 18.93
C TYR A 158 -12.91 -21.05 19.15
N ARG A 159 -12.39 -21.26 20.35
CA ARG A 159 -11.56 -22.43 20.71
C ARG A 159 -10.36 -22.58 19.75
N ALA A 160 -10.35 -23.67 18.96
CA ALA A 160 -9.33 -23.95 17.98
C ALA A 160 -9.55 -23.25 16.62
N PHE A 161 -10.76 -22.74 16.37
CA PHE A 161 -11.13 -22.11 15.11
C PHE A 161 -10.80 -20.63 15.13
N GLY A 162 -10.15 -20.16 14.09
CA GLY A 162 -9.91 -18.74 13.78
C GLY A 162 -10.42 -18.38 12.40
N TRP A 163 -11.00 -17.20 12.29
CA TRP A 163 -11.47 -16.63 11.04
C TRP A 163 -11.13 -15.13 11.00
N GLU A 164 -10.18 -14.79 10.15
CA GLU A 164 -9.68 -13.43 9.94
C GLU A 164 -10.25 -12.89 8.64
N ASN A 165 -10.77 -11.68 8.68
CA ASN A 165 -11.38 -11.03 7.52
C ASN A 165 -10.90 -9.59 7.41
N GLU A 166 -10.67 -9.16 6.19
CA GLU A 166 -10.37 -7.79 5.87
C GLU A 166 -11.03 -7.41 4.55
N VAL A 167 -11.82 -6.35 4.58
CA VAL A 167 -12.46 -5.77 3.40
C VAL A 167 -12.01 -4.33 3.28
N ALA A 168 -11.49 -3.96 2.12
CA ALA A 168 -11.16 -2.59 1.79
C ALA A 168 -12.01 -2.11 0.62
N TYR A 169 -12.57 -0.92 0.75
CA TYR A 169 -13.26 -0.19 -0.30
C TYR A 169 -12.42 1.02 -0.69
N GLN A 170 -12.23 1.24 -1.99
CA GLN A 170 -11.44 2.33 -2.53
C GLN A 170 -12.16 2.97 -3.72
N LEU A 171 -12.12 4.28 -3.78
CA LEU A 171 -12.69 5.04 -4.89
C LEU A 171 -11.74 6.16 -5.29
N SER A 172 -11.35 6.17 -6.56
CA SER A 172 -10.66 7.29 -7.19
C SER A 172 -11.67 8.09 -8.01
N SER A 173 -11.61 9.42 -7.92
CA SER A 173 -12.45 10.31 -8.74
C SER A 173 -12.08 10.27 -10.22
N ASP A 174 -10.88 9.79 -10.56
CA ASP A 174 -10.41 9.64 -11.93
C ASP A 174 -9.65 8.33 -12.11
N LYS A 175 -10.35 7.34 -12.64
CA LYS A 175 -9.81 6.00 -12.88
C LYS A 175 -8.84 5.92 -14.06
N SER A 176 -8.80 6.93 -14.91
CA SER A 176 -7.85 6.98 -16.04
C SER A 176 -6.44 7.36 -15.59
N VAL A 177 -6.35 8.05 -14.46
CA VAL A 177 -5.11 8.55 -13.85
C VAL A 177 -4.65 7.68 -12.69
N LEU A 178 -5.60 7.27 -11.84
CA LEU A 178 -5.35 6.40 -10.69
C LEU A 178 -6.39 5.27 -10.65
N PRO A 179 -6.18 4.21 -11.40
CA PRO A 179 -7.06 3.05 -11.39
C PRO A 179 -6.88 2.24 -10.10
N LEU A 180 -7.96 2.07 -9.34
CA LEU A 180 -7.98 1.30 -8.11
C LEU A 180 -9.08 0.24 -8.16
N PRO A 181 -8.88 -0.97 -7.60
CA PRO A 181 -9.96 -1.91 -7.38
C PRO A 181 -10.93 -1.34 -6.35
N GLN A 182 -12.22 -1.35 -6.64
CA GLN A 182 -13.22 -0.79 -5.73
C GLN A 182 -13.32 -1.57 -4.41
N ILE A 183 -13.26 -2.90 -4.50
CA ILE A 183 -13.30 -3.78 -3.33
C ILE A 183 -12.11 -4.72 -3.39
N SER A 184 -11.41 -4.83 -2.27
CA SER A 184 -10.41 -5.86 -2.02
C SER A 184 -10.81 -6.64 -0.78
N LEU A 185 -10.74 -7.96 -0.85
CA LEU A 185 -11.12 -8.88 0.22
C LEU A 185 -9.94 -9.81 0.53
N TYR A 186 -9.64 -9.94 1.79
CA TYR A 186 -8.83 -11.02 2.35
C TYR A 186 -9.65 -11.78 3.38
N THR A 187 -9.64 -13.10 3.33
CA THR A 187 -10.22 -13.97 4.36
C THR A 187 -9.31 -15.15 4.62
N ASN A 188 -9.20 -15.56 5.86
CA ASN A 188 -8.39 -16.69 6.30
C ASN A 188 -9.11 -17.47 7.38
N MET A 189 -9.46 -18.72 7.09
CA MET A 189 -10.08 -19.64 8.04
C MET A 189 -9.07 -20.69 8.43
N TYR A 190 -8.92 -20.97 9.71
CA TYR A 190 -7.97 -21.97 10.18
C TYR A 190 -8.43 -22.67 11.46
N LEU A 191 -7.90 -23.87 11.63
CA LEU A 191 -7.93 -24.64 12.88
C LEU A 191 -6.51 -24.70 13.47
N LYS A 192 -6.36 -24.33 14.73
CA LYS A 192 -5.07 -24.34 15.44
C LYS A 192 -5.17 -25.19 16.69
N PHE A 193 -4.40 -26.26 16.75
CA PHE A 193 -4.42 -27.24 17.83
C PHE A 193 -3.03 -27.83 18.11
N LYS A 194 -2.89 -28.47 19.27
CA LYS A 194 -1.65 -29.16 19.64
C LYS A 194 -1.79 -30.66 19.48
N VAL A 195 -0.81 -31.27 18.81
CA VAL A 195 -0.64 -32.74 18.71
C VAL A 195 0.42 -33.17 19.72
N ALA A 196 0.18 -34.24 20.45
CA ALA A 196 1.06 -34.78 21.49
C ALA A 196 1.59 -33.71 22.48
N LYS A 197 0.81 -32.66 22.75
CA LYS A 197 1.10 -31.51 23.65
C LYS A 197 2.30 -30.64 23.22
N VAL A 198 3.06 -31.01 22.21
CA VAL A 198 4.33 -30.35 21.79
C VAL A 198 4.27 -29.72 20.41
N LEU A 199 3.63 -30.38 19.45
CA LEU A 199 3.54 -29.92 18.07
C LEU A 199 2.31 -29.05 17.88
N MET A 200 2.49 -27.75 17.64
CA MET A 200 1.41 -26.87 17.22
C MET A 200 1.14 -27.06 15.73
N VAL A 201 -0.08 -27.38 15.38
CA VAL A 201 -0.55 -27.53 13.99
C VAL A 201 -1.58 -26.47 13.71
N GLN A 202 -1.44 -25.79 12.58
CA GLN A 202 -2.44 -24.88 12.02
C GLN A 202 -2.77 -25.31 10.60
N LEU A 203 -3.98 -25.78 10.40
CA LEU A 203 -4.55 -26.13 9.09
C LEU A 203 -5.49 -25.02 8.68
N GLY A 204 -5.34 -24.48 7.49
CA GLY A 204 -6.19 -23.37 7.05
C GLY A 204 -6.26 -23.19 5.54
N ALA A 205 -7.16 -22.29 5.16
CA ALA A 205 -7.28 -21.80 3.81
C ALA A 205 -7.47 -20.28 3.84
N ASN A 206 -6.84 -19.61 2.91
CA ASN A 206 -7.02 -18.17 2.72
C ASN A 206 -7.42 -17.85 1.28
N MET A 207 -8.06 -16.71 1.12
CA MET A 207 -8.47 -16.19 -0.17
C MET A 207 -8.16 -14.71 -0.26
N TYR A 208 -7.63 -14.29 -1.41
CA TYR A 208 -7.49 -12.91 -1.84
C TYR A 208 -8.39 -12.67 -3.04
N TYR A 209 -9.11 -11.57 -3.01
CA TYR A 209 -9.97 -11.18 -4.11
C TYR A 209 -9.98 -9.66 -4.25
N ASN A 210 -10.01 -9.19 -5.48
CA ASN A 210 -10.27 -7.79 -5.80
C ASN A 210 -11.16 -7.68 -7.03
N THR A 211 -11.99 -6.63 -7.03
CA THR A 211 -12.82 -6.31 -8.20
C THR A 211 -11.96 -5.94 -9.40
N SER A 212 -12.48 -6.17 -10.58
CA SER A 212 -11.78 -5.89 -11.85
C SER A 212 -11.49 -4.40 -12.03
N TYR A 213 -10.27 -4.09 -12.45
CA TYR A 213 -9.80 -2.75 -12.74
C TYR A 213 -8.66 -2.79 -13.78
N TYR A 214 -8.31 -1.65 -14.35
CA TYR A 214 -7.14 -1.54 -15.22
C TYR A 214 -5.88 -1.37 -14.38
N ALA A 215 -5.29 -2.49 -13.95
CA ALA A 215 -4.05 -2.43 -13.18
C ALA A 215 -2.93 -1.80 -14.01
N PRO A 216 -2.03 -1.02 -13.38
CA PRO A 216 -0.92 -0.41 -14.09
C PRO A 216 -0.06 -1.43 -14.84
N TYR A 217 0.53 -1.02 -15.94
CA TYR A 217 1.58 -1.76 -16.64
C TYR A 217 2.94 -1.39 -16.06
N TYR A 218 3.81 -2.36 -15.85
CA TYR A 218 5.19 -2.09 -15.43
C TYR A 218 6.09 -1.91 -16.65
N GLU A 219 6.71 -0.72 -16.79
CA GLU A 219 7.67 -0.42 -17.85
C GLU A 219 9.11 -0.62 -17.33
N PRO A 220 9.80 -1.71 -17.76
CA PRO A 220 11.13 -2.02 -17.25
C PRO A 220 12.20 -0.97 -17.57
N ALA A 221 12.06 -0.25 -18.69
CA ALA A 221 13.06 0.73 -19.13
C ALA A 221 13.07 1.99 -18.26
N THR A 222 11.93 2.35 -17.67
CA THR A 222 11.79 3.46 -16.71
C THR A 222 11.71 2.97 -15.28
N GLN A 223 11.51 1.68 -15.05
CA GLN A 223 11.25 1.06 -13.75
C GLN A 223 10.02 1.67 -13.04
N GLN A 224 9.02 2.10 -13.81
CA GLN A 224 7.83 2.74 -13.31
C GLN A 224 6.55 2.01 -13.73
N PHE A 225 5.50 2.25 -12.97
CA PHE A 225 4.16 1.81 -13.30
C PHE A 225 3.43 2.90 -14.08
N GLN A 226 2.97 2.57 -15.27
CA GLN A 226 2.20 3.47 -16.13
C GLN A 226 0.75 3.05 -16.24
N VAL A 227 -0.13 4.01 -16.49
CA VAL A 227 -1.55 3.72 -16.71
C VAL A 227 -1.76 3.01 -18.05
N GLN A 228 -2.75 2.14 -18.09
CA GLN A 228 -3.18 1.44 -19.31
C GLN A 228 -4.69 1.21 -19.26
N ASP A 229 -5.33 0.97 -20.38
CA ASP A 229 -6.76 0.69 -20.52
C ASP A 229 -7.06 -0.51 -21.44
N GLU A 230 -6.06 -1.35 -21.70
CA GLU A 230 -6.17 -2.51 -22.59
C GLU A 230 -6.59 -3.76 -21.81
N VAL A 231 -5.95 -4.03 -20.66
CA VAL A 231 -6.12 -5.27 -19.91
C VAL A 231 -6.69 -5.00 -18.52
N LYS A 232 -7.87 -5.56 -18.24
CA LYS A 232 -8.43 -5.60 -16.89
C LYS A 232 -7.92 -6.83 -16.16
N VAL A 233 -7.48 -6.64 -14.91
CA VAL A 233 -7.13 -7.71 -13.98
C VAL A 233 -8.08 -7.71 -12.79
N GLY A 234 -8.13 -8.81 -12.06
CA GLY A 234 -9.02 -8.99 -10.93
C GLY A 234 -10.22 -9.88 -11.25
N ASN A 235 -11.24 -9.87 -10.39
CA ASN A 235 -12.37 -10.81 -10.40
C ASN A 235 -11.95 -12.29 -10.34
N PHE A 236 -10.77 -12.54 -9.79
CA PHE A 236 -10.25 -13.89 -9.60
C PHE A 236 -10.00 -14.13 -8.11
N PRO A 237 -10.69 -15.12 -7.49
CA PRO A 237 -10.42 -15.52 -6.11
C PRO A 237 -9.15 -16.37 -6.06
N LEU A 238 -8.05 -15.79 -5.59
CA LEU A 238 -6.81 -16.51 -5.34
C LEU A 238 -6.93 -17.29 -4.03
N VAL A 239 -7.22 -18.58 -4.11
CA VAL A 239 -7.42 -19.45 -2.95
C VAL A 239 -6.18 -20.30 -2.71
N ASN A 240 -5.73 -20.34 -1.46
CA ASN A 240 -4.63 -21.19 -1.02
C ASN A 240 -5.09 -22.03 0.17
N ALA A 241 -4.60 -23.26 0.28
CA ALA A 241 -4.73 -24.09 1.48
C ALA A 241 -3.36 -24.41 2.05
N TYR A 242 -3.23 -24.44 3.35
CA TYR A 242 -1.93 -24.60 3.99
C TYR A 242 -2.00 -25.40 5.28
N VAL A 243 -0.88 -25.99 5.63
CA VAL A 243 -0.61 -26.59 6.93
C VAL A 243 0.71 -26.03 7.46
N ASN A 244 0.66 -25.46 8.66
CA ASN A 244 1.83 -24.98 9.37
C ASN A 244 2.06 -25.88 10.59
N PHE A 245 3.31 -26.27 10.80
CA PHE A 245 3.78 -27.00 11.97
C PHE A 245 4.78 -26.16 12.74
N HIS A 246 4.64 -26.08 14.03
CA HIS A 246 5.58 -25.38 14.89
C HIS A 246 5.98 -26.29 16.06
N LEU A 247 7.25 -26.69 16.07
CA LEU A 247 7.86 -27.53 17.09
C LEU A 247 9.05 -26.79 17.70
N LYS A 248 8.91 -26.31 18.92
CA LYS A 248 9.96 -25.53 19.61
C LYS A 248 10.45 -24.36 18.76
N GLN A 249 11.68 -24.44 18.24
CA GLN A 249 12.32 -23.41 17.43
C GLN A 249 12.17 -23.64 15.92
N ALA A 250 11.63 -24.79 15.50
CA ALA A 250 11.45 -25.15 14.11
C ALA A 250 10.01 -24.91 13.66
N ARG A 251 9.87 -24.33 12.48
CA ARG A 251 8.58 -24.13 11.78
C ARG A 251 8.69 -24.76 10.41
N PHE A 252 7.65 -25.51 10.03
CA PHE A 252 7.49 -26.11 8.71
C PHE A 252 6.17 -25.65 8.14
N PHE A 253 6.12 -25.43 6.84
CA PHE A 253 4.85 -25.21 6.17
C PHE A 253 4.78 -25.97 4.85
N VAL A 254 3.56 -26.34 4.50
CA VAL A 254 3.19 -26.85 3.19
C VAL A 254 1.97 -26.07 2.73
N MET A 255 1.98 -25.56 1.51
CA MET A 255 0.89 -24.73 0.96
C MET A 255 0.61 -25.15 -0.49
N GLY A 256 -0.64 -25.43 -0.79
CA GLY A 256 -1.17 -25.45 -2.15
C GLY A 256 -1.54 -24.02 -2.54
N TYR A 257 -0.74 -23.40 -3.39
CA TYR A 257 -0.96 -22.05 -3.88
C TYR A 257 -1.85 -22.06 -5.10
N ASN A 258 -2.77 -21.10 -5.21
CA ASN A 258 -3.65 -20.88 -6.34
C ASN A 258 -4.45 -22.12 -6.74
N LEU A 259 -5.19 -22.69 -5.79
CA LEU A 259 -6.02 -23.88 -5.99
C LEU A 259 -7.08 -23.67 -7.07
N GLY A 260 -7.56 -22.44 -7.26
CA GLY A 260 -8.58 -22.07 -8.22
C GLY A 260 -8.12 -22.08 -9.68
N SER A 261 -6.81 -22.07 -9.94
CA SER A 261 -6.26 -21.89 -11.31
C SER A 261 -6.73 -22.92 -12.34
N LYS A 262 -7.17 -24.09 -11.89
CA LYS A 262 -7.67 -25.16 -12.77
C LYS A 262 -9.20 -25.17 -12.94
N PHE A 263 -9.93 -24.43 -12.11
CA PHE A 263 -11.40 -24.51 -12.01
C PHE A 263 -12.10 -23.21 -12.36
N VAL A 264 -11.39 -22.08 -12.34
CA VAL A 264 -11.95 -20.74 -12.58
C VAL A 264 -11.27 -20.15 -13.81
N ASN A 265 -11.98 -19.30 -14.55
CA ASN A 265 -11.44 -18.58 -15.71
C ASN A 265 -10.07 -17.95 -15.36
N PRO A 266 -8.99 -18.22 -16.09
CA PRO A 266 -7.61 -17.93 -15.69
C PRO A 266 -7.23 -16.44 -15.83
N ASN A 267 -7.95 -15.54 -15.15
CA ASN A 267 -7.58 -14.12 -15.03
C ASN A 267 -6.79 -13.88 -13.72
N TYR A 268 -5.80 -14.73 -13.44
CA TYR A 268 -4.94 -14.60 -12.27
C TYR A 268 -3.70 -13.76 -12.55
N PHE A 269 -3.92 -12.50 -12.94
CA PHE A 269 -2.85 -11.53 -13.15
C PHE A 269 -2.70 -10.62 -11.92
N SER A 270 -1.45 -10.35 -11.54
CA SER A 270 -1.13 -9.34 -10.52
C SER A 270 -1.14 -7.92 -11.12
N LEU A 271 -0.64 -7.80 -12.35
CA LEU A 271 -0.56 -6.59 -13.16
C LEU A 271 -0.87 -6.96 -14.61
N ALA A 272 -1.06 -5.95 -15.46
CA ALA A 272 -1.16 -6.19 -16.89
C ALA A 272 0.08 -6.96 -17.40
N HIS A 273 -0.15 -8.08 -18.08
CA HIS A 273 0.87 -8.98 -18.63
C HIS A 273 1.73 -9.75 -17.61
N TYR A 274 1.47 -9.63 -16.30
CA TYR A 274 2.19 -10.36 -15.24
C TYR A 274 1.27 -11.38 -14.56
N PRO A 275 1.18 -12.62 -15.08
CA PRO A 275 0.37 -13.65 -14.45
C PRO A 275 0.99 -14.07 -13.10
N LEU A 276 0.14 -14.40 -12.15
CA LEU A 276 0.55 -15.11 -10.95
C LEU A 276 0.90 -16.57 -11.31
N ASP A 277 1.63 -17.25 -10.41
CA ASP A 277 1.87 -18.67 -10.57
C ASP A 277 0.54 -19.46 -10.69
N PRO A 278 0.44 -20.45 -11.56
CA PRO A 278 -0.66 -21.41 -11.51
C PRO A 278 -0.60 -22.21 -10.20
N PHE A 279 -1.37 -23.30 -10.10
CA PHE A 279 -1.25 -24.17 -8.93
C PHE A 279 0.20 -24.64 -8.70
N VAL A 280 0.74 -24.31 -7.53
CA VAL A 280 2.08 -24.73 -7.09
C VAL A 280 2.02 -25.22 -5.66
N LEU A 281 2.68 -26.33 -5.39
CA LEU A 281 2.94 -26.79 -4.02
C LEU A 281 4.21 -26.11 -3.50
N LYS A 282 4.04 -25.26 -2.48
CA LYS A 282 5.13 -24.55 -1.80
C LYS A 282 5.38 -25.19 -0.44
N MET A 283 6.65 -25.38 -0.08
CA MET A 283 7.03 -25.86 1.24
C MET A 283 8.27 -25.14 1.74
N GLY A 284 8.38 -25.01 3.04
CA GLY A 284 9.55 -24.36 3.64
C GLY A 284 9.75 -24.72 5.10
N VAL A 285 10.96 -24.44 5.56
CA VAL A 285 11.43 -24.68 6.92
C VAL A 285 12.11 -23.41 7.42
N ALA A 286 11.82 -23.01 8.63
CA ALA A 286 12.50 -21.93 9.33
C ALA A 286 12.93 -22.43 10.72
N VAL A 287 14.16 -22.20 11.08
CA VAL A 287 14.71 -22.53 12.41
C VAL A 287 15.26 -21.28 13.05
N THR A 288 14.86 -21.01 14.29
CA THR A 288 15.39 -19.89 15.08
C THR A 288 16.48 -20.44 15.99
N PHE A 289 17.70 -19.97 15.80
CA PHE A 289 18.82 -20.29 16.68
C PHE A 289 18.89 -19.20 17.76
N ASN A 290 18.66 -19.59 19.04
CA ASN A 290 18.94 -18.73 20.16
C ASN A 290 20.33 -19.11 20.71
N ASN A 291 21.24 -18.18 20.70
CA ASN A 291 22.50 -18.28 21.46
C ASN A 291 22.24 -17.93 22.93
#